data_027cfd880d0ed8b46c4012d207a14556
#
_entry.id   027cfd880d0ed8b46c4012d207a14556
#
_cell.length_a   1.000
_cell.length_b   1.000
_cell.length_c   1.000
_cell.angle_alpha   90.00
_cell.angle_beta   90.00
_cell.angle_gamma   90.00
#
_symmetry.space_group_name_H-M   'P 1'
#
loop_
_entity.id
_entity.type
_entity.pdbx_description
1 polymer ?
#
loop_
_entity_poly.entity_id
_entity_poly.type
_entity_poly.pdbx_seq_one_letter_code
_entity_poly.pdbx_strand_id
1 'polypeptide(L)'
;MHLNILAVLCVIGTFTRVTFVAFALPIGWQTLRQVLLPTLIRLRTSPWHNRALTLLLPALTAALISLAVIFTDTYYFRGDFSTLVVTPLNFLSYNLSPKNLAEHGIHPRWLHLFVNLPTMVSPPLLWLGVRAGIQHWRIPAEKMTHLNQVDRSEHDAIV
;
A
#
# COMPACT_ATOMS: atom_id res chain seq x y z
N MET A 1 1.58 1.63 -18.61
CA MET A 1 0.32 2.30 -18.21
C MET A 1 -0.08 1.95 -16.77
N HIS A 2 -0.11 0.68 -16.37
CA HIS A 2 -0.54 0.27 -15.03
C HIS A 2 0.29 0.84 -13.85
N LEU A 3 1.61 0.99 -14.00
CA LEU A 3 2.47 1.52 -12.95
C LEU A 3 2.18 2.99 -12.62
N ASN A 4 1.82 3.82 -13.61
CA ASN A 4 1.45 5.22 -13.38
C ASN A 4 0.13 5.33 -12.62
N ILE A 5 -0.87 4.52 -12.98
CA ILE A 5 -2.15 4.48 -12.26
C ILE A 5 -1.93 4.05 -10.81
N LEU A 6 -1.11 3.02 -10.60
CA LEU A 6 -0.77 2.56 -9.26
C LEU A 6 -0.05 3.67 -8.46
N ALA A 7 0.90 4.39 -9.06
CA ALA A 7 1.58 5.51 -8.44
C ALA A 7 0.60 6.61 -8.00
N VAL A 8 -0.34 6.99 -8.87
CA VAL A 8 -1.39 7.98 -8.54
C VAL A 8 -2.25 7.50 -7.38
N LEU A 9 -2.74 6.27 -7.42
CA LEU A 9 -3.58 5.71 -6.36
C LEU A 9 -2.85 5.61 -5.02
N CYS A 10 -1.56 5.24 -5.03
CA CYS A 10 -0.74 5.19 -3.81
C CYS A 10 -0.55 6.58 -3.20
N VAL A 11 -0.28 7.60 -4.02
CA VAL A 11 -0.14 8.98 -3.53
C VAL A 11 -1.45 9.47 -2.95
N ILE A 12 -2.54 9.42 -3.72
CA ILE A 12 -3.86 9.88 -3.25
C ILE A 12 -4.28 9.14 -1.98
N GLY A 13 -4.13 7.82 -1.94
CA GLY A 13 -4.45 7.02 -0.77
C GLY A 13 -3.65 7.43 0.48
N THR A 14 -2.35 7.67 0.32
CA THR A 14 -1.46 8.08 1.43
C THR A 14 -1.80 9.47 1.95
N PHE A 15 -2.12 10.41 1.08
CA PHE A 15 -2.51 11.77 1.47
C PHE A 15 -3.94 11.81 2.05
N THR A 16 -4.83 10.94 1.61
CA THR A 16 -6.18 10.84 2.20
C THR A 16 -6.14 10.21 3.59
N ARG A 17 -5.37 9.13 3.76
CA ARG A 17 -5.17 8.46 5.06
C ARG A 17 -3.80 7.80 5.11
N VAL A 18 -2.96 8.20 6.05
CA VAL A 18 -1.63 7.58 6.23
C VAL A 18 -1.72 6.07 6.51
N THR A 19 -2.79 5.64 7.19
CA THR A 19 -3.08 4.21 7.43
C THR A 19 -3.30 3.41 6.15
N PHE A 20 -3.62 4.06 5.02
CA PHE A 20 -3.71 3.41 3.71
C PHE A 20 -2.45 2.63 3.35
N VAL A 21 -1.27 3.13 3.74
CA VAL A 21 0.00 2.44 3.49
C VAL A 21 0.00 1.04 4.08
N ALA A 22 -0.51 0.87 5.31
CA ALA A 22 -0.58 -0.44 5.96
C ALA A 22 -1.52 -1.42 5.22
N PHE A 23 -2.66 -0.92 4.75
CA PHE A 23 -3.60 -1.74 3.95
C PHE A 23 -3.09 -2.03 2.54
N ALA A 24 -2.28 -1.13 1.96
CA ALA A 24 -1.69 -1.30 0.65
C ALA A 24 -0.47 -2.25 0.65
N LEU A 25 0.13 -2.55 1.81
CA LEU A 25 1.32 -3.41 1.92
C LEU A 25 1.17 -4.80 1.25
N PRO A 26 0.10 -5.57 1.47
CA PRO A 26 -0.07 -6.86 0.81
C PRO A 26 -0.16 -6.73 -0.72
N ILE A 27 -0.90 -5.74 -1.20
CA ILE A 27 -1.05 -5.44 -2.64
C ILE A 27 0.29 -4.96 -3.21
N GLY A 28 0.99 -4.08 -2.50
CA GLY A 28 2.31 -3.59 -2.86
C GLY A 28 3.33 -4.71 -2.96
N TRP A 29 3.33 -5.65 -2.00
CA TRP A 29 4.19 -6.83 -2.03
C TRP A 29 3.90 -7.73 -3.23
N GLN A 30 2.64 -8.00 -3.50
CA GLN A 30 2.24 -8.77 -4.67
C GLN A 30 2.64 -8.08 -5.99
N THR A 31 2.41 -6.77 -6.09
CA THR A 31 2.82 -5.96 -7.25
C THR A 31 4.35 -5.96 -7.42
N LEU A 32 5.10 -5.85 -6.33
CA LEU A 32 6.55 -5.95 -6.35
C LEU A 32 7.01 -7.28 -6.95
N ARG A 33 6.45 -8.40 -6.47
CA ARG A 33 6.85 -9.74 -6.90
C ARG A 33 6.39 -10.07 -8.33
N GLN A 34 5.16 -9.73 -8.70
CA GLN A 34 4.55 -10.17 -9.96
C GLN A 34 4.75 -9.19 -11.11
N VAL A 35 4.92 -7.90 -10.84
CA VAL A 35 5.04 -6.87 -11.86
C VAL A 35 6.41 -6.21 -11.84
N LEU A 36 6.83 -5.66 -10.71
CA LEU A 36 8.03 -4.83 -10.66
C LEU A 36 9.31 -5.64 -10.83
N LEU A 37 9.48 -6.74 -10.10
CA LEU A 37 10.69 -7.59 -10.21
C LEU A 37 10.86 -8.19 -11.62
N PRO A 38 9.85 -8.82 -12.24
CA PRO A 38 9.97 -9.29 -13.61
C PRO A 38 10.25 -8.17 -14.62
N THR A 39 9.64 -6.99 -14.41
CA THR A 39 9.90 -5.82 -15.26
C THR A 39 11.34 -5.35 -15.12
N LEU A 40 11.89 -5.26 -13.92
CA LEU A 40 13.29 -4.88 -13.68
C LEU A 40 14.26 -5.88 -14.30
N ILE A 41 13.99 -7.19 -14.19
CA ILE A 41 14.80 -8.24 -14.80
C ILE A 41 14.78 -8.10 -16.34
N ARG A 42 13.61 -7.93 -16.93
CA ARG A 42 13.46 -7.71 -18.38
C ARG A 42 14.16 -6.41 -18.83
N LEU A 43 14.07 -5.36 -18.06
CA LEU A 43 14.73 -4.08 -18.35
C LEU A 43 16.25 -4.20 -18.32
N ARG A 44 16.84 -5.16 -17.60
CA ARG A 44 18.29 -5.36 -17.54
C ARG A 44 18.91 -5.62 -18.93
N THR A 45 18.16 -6.22 -19.84
CA THR A 45 18.59 -6.48 -21.23
C THR A 45 18.08 -5.45 -22.23
N SER A 46 17.25 -4.52 -21.82
CA SER A 46 16.64 -3.50 -22.66
C SER A 46 17.57 -2.29 -22.86
N PRO A 47 17.44 -1.50 -23.93
CA PRO A 47 18.13 -0.23 -24.11
C PRO A 47 17.89 0.73 -22.94
N TRP A 48 18.88 1.55 -22.60
CA TRP A 48 18.86 2.44 -21.43
C TRP A 48 17.67 3.42 -21.43
N HIS A 49 17.29 3.95 -22.58
CA HIS A 49 16.15 4.88 -22.70
C HIS A 49 14.82 4.24 -22.32
N ASN A 50 14.58 2.97 -22.67
CA ASN A 50 13.39 2.25 -22.26
C ASN A 50 13.36 2.00 -20.75
N ARG A 51 14.53 1.72 -20.15
CA ARG A 51 14.67 1.59 -18.69
C ARG A 51 14.31 2.89 -17.99
N ALA A 52 14.91 4.00 -18.48
CA ALA A 52 14.66 5.31 -17.93
C ALA A 52 13.19 5.68 -17.98
N LEU A 53 12.52 5.54 -19.12
CA LEU A 53 11.10 5.86 -19.27
C LEU A 53 10.21 5.01 -18.38
N THR A 54 10.47 3.70 -18.27
CA THR A 54 9.65 2.79 -17.48
C THR A 54 9.71 3.09 -15.98
N LEU A 55 10.85 3.54 -15.48
CA LEU A 55 11.06 3.84 -14.07
C LEU A 55 10.81 5.30 -13.71
N LEU A 56 11.27 6.22 -14.56
CA LEU A 56 11.15 7.65 -14.29
C LEU A 56 9.72 8.18 -14.44
N LEU A 57 8.96 7.66 -15.40
CA LEU A 57 7.60 8.15 -15.64
C LEU A 57 6.66 7.93 -14.44
N PRO A 58 6.57 6.74 -13.81
CA PRO A 58 5.78 6.57 -12.59
C PRO A 58 6.30 7.40 -11.42
N ALA A 59 7.63 7.52 -11.27
CA ALA A 59 8.23 8.33 -10.21
C ALA A 59 7.93 9.82 -10.39
N LEU A 60 8.04 10.34 -11.60
CA LEU A 60 7.69 11.71 -11.93
C LEU A 60 6.19 11.98 -11.72
N THR A 61 5.33 11.04 -12.15
CA THR A 61 3.89 11.13 -11.92
C THR A 61 3.59 11.20 -10.43
N ALA A 62 4.18 10.33 -9.62
CA ALA A 62 4.02 10.34 -8.16
C ALA A 62 4.49 11.67 -7.56
N ALA A 63 5.65 12.18 -7.97
CA ALA A 63 6.19 13.44 -7.49
C ALA A 63 5.29 14.63 -7.84
N LEU A 64 4.81 14.72 -9.08
CA LEU A 64 3.92 15.80 -9.52
C LEU A 64 2.58 15.78 -8.77
N ILE A 65 1.96 14.62 -8.60
CA ILE A 65 0.71 14.50 -7.84
C ILE A 65 0.94 14.85 -6.36
N SER A 66 2.05 14.38 -5.76
CA SER A 66 2.40 14.72 -4.37
C SER A 66 2.56 16.22 -4.19
N LEU A 67 3.27 16.90 -5.09
CA LEU A 67 3.43 18.35 -5.07
C LEU A 67 2.09 19.06 -5.22
N ALA A 68 1.25 18.65 -6.17
CA ALA A 68 -0.07 19.24 -6.35
C ALA A 68 -0.92 19.12 -5.08
N VAL A 69 -0.92 17.96 -4.41
CA VAL A 69 -1.67 17.78 -3.16
C VAL A 69 -1.07 18.63 -2.04
N ILE A 70 0.27 18.68 -1.87
CA ILE A 70 0.93 19.50 -0.86
C ILE A 70 0.58 20.99 -1.05
N PHE A 71 0.61 21.49 -2.28
CA PHE A 71 0.22 22.88 -2.56
C PHE A 71 -1.26 23.13 -2.26
N THR A 72 -2.14 22.21 -2.63
CA THR A 72 -3.57 22.30 -2.33
C THR A 72 -3.83 22.29 -0.82
N ASP A 73 -3.23 21.36 -0.08
CA ASP A 73 -3.34 21.28 1.37
C ASP A 73 -2.76 22.54 2.04
N THR A 74 -1.61 23.02 1.58
CA THR A 74 -0.98 24.22 2.12
C THR A 74 -1.90 25.44 1.95
N TYR A 75 -2.44 25.64 0.76
CA TYR A 75 -3.36 26.74 0.49
C TYR A 75 -4.65 26.62 1.30
N TYR A 76 -5.23 25.42 1.38
CA TYR A 76 -6.48 25.18 2.12
C TYR A 76 -6.34 25.42 3.61
N PHE A 77 -5.24 24.93 4.24
CA PHE A 77 -5.08 25.01 5.70
C PHE A 77 -4.43 26.31 6.19
N ARG A 78 -3.64 26.99 5.38
CA ARG A 78 -2.91 28.17 5.79
C ARG A 78 -3.29 29.46 5.06
N GLY A 79 -3.78 29.34 3.82
CA GLY A 79 -4.04 30.51 2.97
C GLY A 79 -2.78 31.17 2.40
N ASP A 80 -1.58 30.70 2.79
CA ASP A 80 -0.30 31.18 2.29
C ASP A 80 0.68 30.02 2.06
N PHE A 81 1.80 30.30 1.41
CA PHE A 81 2.84 29.32 1.10
C PHE A 81 4.13 29.51 1.92
N SER A 82 4.06 30.24 3.04
CA SER A 82 5.22 30.52 3.90
C SER A 82 5.80 29.24 4.53
N THR A 83 4.93 28.28 4.83
CA THR A 83 5.31 26.97 5.36
C THR A 83 4.45 25.88 4.74
N LEU A 84 5.08 24.90 4.12
CA LEU A 84 4.39 23.81 3.45
C LEU A 84 3.69 22.88 4.45
N VAL A 85 2.45 22.50 4.13
CA VAL A 85 1.66 21.52 4.87
C VAL A 85 1.76 20.18 4.17
N VAL A 86 2.45 19.23 4.80
CA VAL A 86 2.55 17.85 4.32
C VAL A 86 1.68 16.97 5.22
N THR A 87 0.43 16.81 4.83
CA THR A 87 -0.60 16.14 5.65
C THR A 87 -0.17 14.78 6.22
N PRO A 88 0.47 13.85 5.45
CA PRO A 88 0.95 12.59 6.02
C PRO A 88 2.00 12.76 7.12
N LEU A 89 2.94 13.70 6.96
CA LEU A 89 3.98 13.96 7.96
C LEU A 89 3.41 14.61 9.22
N ASN A 90 2.51 15.57 9.05
CA ASN A 90 1.85 16.24 10.17
C ASN A 90 1.02 15.23 10.99
N PHE A 91 0.27 14.37 10.32
CA PHE A 91 -0.48 13.29 10.97
C PHE A 91 0.46 12.34 11.74
N LEU A 92 1.56 11.92 11.11
CA LEU A 92 2.50 11.01 11.73
C LEU A 92 3.19 11.65 12.94
N SER A 93 3.68 12.89 12.80
CA SER A 93 4.34 13.61 13.90
C SER A 93 3.39 13.85 15.08
N TYR A 94 2.13 14.19 14.80
CA TYR A 94 1.10 14.34 15.83
C TYR A 94 0.86 13.05 16.60
N ASN A 95 0.67 11.93 15.89
CA ASN A 95 0.37 10.62 16.49
C ASN A 95 1.59 9.93 17.13
N LEU A 96 2.81 10.32 16.77
CA LEU A 96 4.03 9.84 17.44
C LEU A 96 4.41 10.67 18.67
N SER A 97 3.80 11.84 18.88
CA SER A 97 4.05 12.68 20.03
C SER A 97 3.34 12.13 21.28
N PRO A 98 4.07 11.72 22.34
CA PRO A 98 3.46 11.24 23.58
C PRO A 98 2.54 12.28 24.24
N LYS A 99 2.87 13.57 24.09
CA LYS A 99 2.08 14.68 24.63
C LYS A 99 0.70 14.75 23.97
N ASN A 100 0.65 14.70 22.65
CA ASN A 100 -0.60 14.77 21.90
C ASN A 100 -1.47 13.51 22.13
N LEU A 101 -0.84 12.35 22.25
CA LEU A 101 -1.55 11.11 22.59
C LEU A 101 -2.18 11.16 23.97
N ALA A 102 -1.51 11.79 24.95
CA ALA A 102 -2.03 11.94 26.30
C ALA A 102 -3.27 12.87 26.37
N GLU A 103 -3.36 13.86 25.49
CA GLU A 103 -4.52 14.77 25.40
C GLU A 103 -5.80 14.05 24.94
N HIS A 104 -5.69 13.00 24.16
CA HIS A 104 -6.83 12.20 23.68
C HIS A 104 -7.16 10.98 24.54
N GLY A 105 -6.49 10.83 25.68
CA GLY A 105 -6.61 9.68 26.58
C GLY A 105 -5.74 8.50 26.14
N ILE A 106 -4.96 8.00 27.10
CA ILE A 106 -4.14 6.79 26.89
C ILE A 106 -5.03 5.58 27.07
N HIS A 107 -5.55 5.05 25.98
CA HIS A 107 -6.26 3.78 26.02
C HIS A 107 -5.30 2.60 26.07
N PRO A 108 -5.58 1.56 26.84
CA PRO A 108 -4.75 0.36 26.88
C PRO A 108 -4.69 -0.27 25.48
N ARG A 109 -3.51 -0.75 25.09
CA ARG A 109 -3.24 -1.29 23.74
C ARG A 109 -4.16 -2.44 23.34
N TRP A 110 -4.64 -3.22 24.32
CA TRP A 110 -5.59 -4.31 24.07
C TRP A 110 -6.93 -3.82 23.54
N LEU A 111 -7.35 -2.58 23.84
CA LEU A 111 -8.59 -2.00 23.34
C LEU A 111 -8.56 -1.89 21.79
N HIS A 112 -7.40 -1.54 21.23
CA HIS A 112 -7.25 -1.48 19.77
C HIS A 112 -7.36 -2.86 19.13
N LEU A 113 -6.88 -3.90 19.79
CA LEU A 113 -6.93 -5.26 19.26
C LEU A 113 -8.32 -5.89 19.39
N PHE A 114 -8.95 -5.78 20.57
CA PHE A 114 -10.20 -6.51 20.86
C PHE A 114 -11.47 -5.70 20.58
N VAL A 115 -11.40 -4.39 20.51
CA VAL A 115 -12.56 -3.54 20.25
C VAL A 115 -12.43 -2.87 18.88
N ASN A 116 -11.35 -2.12 18.64
CA ASN A 116 -11.24 -1.33 17.42
C ASN A 116 -11.05 -2.21 16.17
N LEU A 117 -10.20 -3.25 16.24
CA LEU A 117 -9.98 -4.14 15.11
C LEU A 117 -11.25 -4.87 14.67
N PRO A 118 -12.02 -5.54 15.56
CA PRO A 118 -13.29 -6.16 15.18
C PRO A 118 -14.32 -5.18 14.65
N THR A 119 -14.40 -3.97 15.21
CA THR A 119 -15.35 -2.94 14.73
C THR A 119 -14.96 -2.39 13.37
N MET A 120 -13.67 -2.22 13.08
CA MET A 120 -13.18 -1.74 11.78
C MET A 120 -13.29 -2.78 10.66
N VAL A 121 -13.03 -4.05 10.97
CA VAL A 121 -12.98 -5.13 9.96
C VAL A 121 -14.33 -5.84 9.82
N SER A 122 -15.27 -5.58 10.68
CA SER A 122 -16.48 -6.34 10.95
C SER A 122 -16.21 -7.79 11.44
N PRO A 123 -16.91 -8.27 12.49
CA PRO A 123 -16.64 -9.59 13.08
C PRO A 123 -16.72 -10.77 12.08
N PRO A 124 -17.69 -10.80 11.13
CA PRO A 124 -17.75 -11.88 10.13
C PRO A 124 -16.53 -11.93 9.22
N LEU A 125 -16.03 -10.77 8.75
CA LEU A 125 -14.85 -10.71 7.88
C LEU A 125 -13.58 -11.09 8.65
N LEU A 126 -13.45 -10.67 9.90
CA LEU A 126 -12.35 -11.07 10.77
C LEU A 126 -12.32 -12.59 10.96
N TRP A 127 -13.48 -13.19 11.24
CA TRP A 127 -13.63 -14.64 11.39
C TRP A 127 -13.25 -15.39 10.11
N LEU A 128 -13.73 -14.92 8.94
CA LEU A 128 -13.37 -15.50 7.64
C LEU A 128 -11.87 -15.40 7.38
N GLY A 129 -11.26 -14.25 7.67
CA GLY A 129 -9.82 -14.04 7.51
C GLY A 129 -8.99 -14.98 8.40
N VAL A 130 -9.36 -15.12 9.67
CA VAL A 130 -8.71 -16.05 10.60
C VAL A 130 -8.86 -17.49 10.12
N ARG A 131 -10.07 -17.90 9.72
CA ARG A 131 -10.34 -19.24 9.20
C ARG A 131 -9.53 -19.54 7.95
N ALA A 132 -9.49 -18.61 6.98
CA ALA A 132 -8.69 -18.74 5.77
C ALA A 132 -7.20 -18.84 6.08
N GLY A 133 -6.68 -18.04 7.00
CA GLY A 133 -5.30 -18.09 7.47
C GLY A 133 -4.94 -19.45 8.08
N ILE A 134 -5.79 -19.98 8.97
CA ILE A 134 -5.60 -21.29 9.58
C ILE A 134 -5.63 -22.41 8.53
N GLN A 135 -6.55 -22.33 7.57
CA GLN A 135 -6.64 -23.31 6.49
C GLN A 135 -5.37 -23.27 5.60
N HIS A 136 -4.92 -22.07 5.25
CA HIS A 136 -3.70 -21.90 4.45
C HIS A 136 -2.45 -22.44 5.17
N TRP A 137 -2.35 -22.24 6.48
CA TRP A 137 -1.25 -22.77 7.28
C TRP A 137 -1.24 -24.31 7.37
N ARG A 138 -2.42 -24.95 7.28
CA ARG A 138 -2.56 -26.41 7.35
C ARG A 138 -2.33 -27.13 6.03
N ILE A 139 -2.22 -26.40 4.91
CA ILE A 139 -1.93 -27.00 3.60
C ILE A 139 -0.43 -27.34 3.54
N PRO A 140 -0.03 -28.60 3.42
CA PRO A 140 1.37 -28.97 3.25
C PRO A 140 1.94 -28.29 1.99
N ALA A 141 3.20 -27.86 2.06
CA ALA A 141 3.88 -27.17 0.95
C ALA A 141 3.87 -27.97 -0.34
N GLU A 142 3.89 -29.28 -0.24
CA GLU A 142 3.82 -30.26 -1.34
C GLU A 142 2.50 -30.15 -2.14
N LYS A 143 1.39 -29.88 -1.47
CA LYS A 143 0.08 -29.72 -2.10
C LYS A 143 -0.06 -28.37 -2.79
N MET A 144 0.64 -27.37 -2.30
CA MET A 144 0.70 -26.03 -2.92
C MET A 144 1.45 -26.06 -4.26
N THR A 145 2.51 -26.87 -4.37
CA THR A 145 3.26 -27.03 -5.61
C THR A 145 2.41 -27.71 -6.69
N HIS A 146 1.63 -28.72 -6.33
CA HIS A 146 0.71 -29.38 -7.25
C HIS A 146 -0.41 -28.46 -7.76
N LEU A 147 -1.03 -27.69 -6.88
CA LEU A 147 -2.07 -26.73 -7.28
C LEU A 147 -1.53 -25.67 -8.24
N ASN A 148 -0.34 -25.15 -7.98
CA ASN A 148 0.32 -24.17 -8.85
C ASN A 148 0.74 -24.79 -10.22
N GLN A 149 1.00 -26.07 -10.29
CA GLN A 149 1.30 -26.76 -11.57
C GLN A 149 0.03 -27.00 -12.39
N VAL A 150 -1.08 -27.37 -11.76
CA VAL A 150 -2.38 -27.54 -12.42
C VAL A 150 -2.86 -26.23 -13.01
N ASP A 151 -2.81 -25.13 -12.23
CA ASP A 151 -3.23 -23.79 -12.67
C ASP A 151 -2.38 -23.29 -13.87
N ARG A 152 -1.07 -23.58 -13.88
CA ARG A 152 -0.22 -23.29 -15.04
C ARG A 152 -0.56 -24.11 -16.27
N SER A 153 -0.83 -25.41 -16.10
CA SER A 153 -1.16 -26.28 -17.23
C SER A 153 -2.51 -25.93 -17.87
N GLU A 154 -3.49 -25.49 -17.08
CA GLU A 154 -4.76 -24.98 -17.62
C GLU A 154 -4.58 -23.64 -18.34
N HIS A 155 -3.72 -22.75 -17.84
CA HIS A 155 -3.45 -21.48 -18.49
C HIS A 155 -2.72 -21.65 -19.83
N ASP A 156 -1.76 -22.58 -19.89
CA ASP A 156 -1.01 -22.90 -21.11
C ASP A 156 -1.84 -23.66 -22.16
N ALA A 157 -2.95 -24.29 -21.76
CA ALA A 157 -3.87 -24.99 -22.65
C ALA A 157 -4.93 -24.05 -23.30
N ILE A 158 -5.07 -22.83 -22.83
CA ILE A 158 -6.05 -21.82 -23.31
C ILE A 158 -5.39 -20.77 -24.23
N VAL A 159 -4.07 -20.74 -24.30
CA VAL A 159 -3.27 -19.88 -25.20
C VAL A 159 -2.80 -20.65 -26.43
#